data_d9ecbd1e00559d35ee3f18c0c1d1dc03
#
_entry.id   d9ecbd1e00559d35ee3f18c0c1d1dc03
#
_cell.length_a   1.000
_cell.length_b   1.000
_cell.length_c   1.000
_cell.angle_alpha   90.00
_cell.angle_beta   90.00
_cell.angle_gamma   90.00
#
_symmetry.space_group_name_H-M   'P 1'
#
loop_
_entity.id
_entity.type
_entity.pdbx_description
1 polymer ?
#
loop_
_entity_poly.entity_id
_entity_poly.type
_entity_poly.pdbx_seq_one_letter_code
_entity_poly.pdbx_strand_id
1 'polypeptide(L)'
;MSGKFYDNRELSWLKFNARVLEEAFDEETPLFERLRFVQIFCSNLDEFFMIRVGSLHDKMLFDSKDTENKTNMTAKEQLVEIAKRVKQLLPVKDDAYSAIMDGLKNYGVEHLAVKDLSPEEDAYFRAFFTREIQPLLFTGVVDKKHPVPFLKSGEIYVGVAIRKKDDAARKVTFGILPASENFPKLVWLPGTGKFLLIEELISHYAEQVFKNFEIISRCIFRVTRNADIAIDEGLYDHDVDFRDIMSDLVKKRKKLQPVRLEFLGKPDDSIAALIAKTLKVRDSFIFWQTAPLTMDFLSSVERKLEKNSELFFAPLTPQKSPAIDTKRPMIEQIKQHDIMLNYPYENINQFIRLLEEAAENPDVVSIKITLYRVARDSKIISALTRAAENGKDVL
;
A
#
# COMPACT_ATOMS: atom_id res chain seq x y z
N MET A 1 11.64 7.54 -37.33
CA MET A 1 10.16 7.36 -37.56
C MET A 1 9.45 6.45 -36.56
N SER A 2 10.12 5.94 -35.50
CA SER A 2 9.49 4.99 -34.55
C SER A 2 8.58 5.61 -33.49
N GLY A 3 8.74 6.88 -33.15
CA GLY A 3 8.04 7.50 -32.02
C GLY A 3 6.54 7.82 -32.21
N LYS A 4 5.97 7.62 -33.40
CA LYS A 4 4.59 8.00 -33.69
C LYS A 4 3.56 6.87 -33.40
N PHE A 5 4.02 5.63 -33.27
CA PHE A 5 3.15 4.44 -33.12
C PHE A 5 3.26 3.74 -31.77
N TYR A 6 4.22 4.16 -30.95
CA TYR A 6 4.46 3.56 -29.65
C TYR A 6 4.37 4.61 -28.55
N ASP A 7 3.85 4.19 -27.43
CA ASP A 7 3.87 4.97 -26.18
C ASP A 7 5.02 4.48 -25.29
N ASN A 8 5.53 5.35 -24.42
CA ASN A 8 6.45 4.90 -23.39
C ASN A 8 5.75 3.93 -22.46
N ARG A 9 6.41 2.82 -22.10
CA ARG A 9 5.83 1.75 -21.31
C ARG A 9 5.28 2.23 -19.97
N GLU A 10 6.01 3.09 -19.28
CA GLU A 10 5.62 3.57 -17.95
C GLU A 10 4.47 4.59 -18.02
N LEU A 11 4.46 5.42 -19.05
CA LEU A 11 3.35 6.35 -19.31
C LEU A 11 2.09 5.61 -19.77
N SER A 12 2.24 4.55 -20.57
CA SER A 12 1.14 3.66 -20.95
C SER A 12 0.55 2.95 -19.72
N TRP A 13 1.40 2.52 -18.79
CA TRP A 13 0.95 1.92 -17.54
C TRP A 13 0.13 2.92 -16.68
N LEU A 14 0.54 4.18 -16.60
CA LEU A 14 -0.25 5.21 -15.91
C LEU A 14 -1.61 5.46 -16.58
N LYS A 15 -1.71 5.35 -17.92
CA LYS A 15 -3.00 5.39 -18.62
C LYS A 15 -3.89 4.20 -18.26
N PHE A 16 -3.29 3.01 -18.13
CA PHE A 16 -4.02 1.84 -17.64
C PHE A 16 -4.55 2.07 -16.21
N ASN A 17 -3.70 2.54 -15.28
CA ASN A 17 -4.14 2.80 -13.91
C ASN A 17 -5.19 3.93 -13.83
N ALA A 18 -5.16 4.90 -14.76
CA ALA A 18 -6.23 5.90 -14.89
C ALA A 18 -7.58 5.26 -15.23
N ARG A 19 -7.60 4.26 -16.14
CA ARG A 19 -8.84 3.51 -16.47
C ARG A 19 -9.35 2.70 -15.28
N VAL A 20 -8.46 2.17 -14.42
CA VAL A 20 -8.89 1.55 -13.16
C VAL A 20 -9.61 2.57 -12.27
N LEU A 21 -9.15 3.82 -12.26
CA LEU A 21 -9.80 4.88 -11.50
C LEU A 21 -11.12 5.35 -12.12
N GLU A 22 -11.28 5.25 -13.44
CA GLU A 22 -12.53 5.57 -14.15
C GLU A 22 -13.72 4.73 -13.64
N GLU A 23 -13.49 3.47 -13.24
CA GLU A 23 -14.52 2.61 -12.63
C GLU A 23 -15.09 3.19 -11.32
N ALA A 24 -14.35 4.07 -10.64
CA ALA A 24 -14.85 4.76 -9.44
C ALA A 24 -15.94 5.80 -9.75
N PHE A 25 -16.09 6.19 -11.01
CA PHE A 25 -17.10 7.14 -11.49
C PHE A 25 -18.28 6.46 -12.22
N ASP A 26 -18.16 5.16 -12.50
CA ASP A 26 -19.21 4.43 -13.19
C ASP A 26 -20.42 4.21 -12.26
N GLU A 27 -21.57 4.76 -12.63
CA GLU A 27 -22.79 4.67 -11.84
C GLU A 27 -23.41 3.27 -11.82
N GLU A 28 -23.07 2.41 -12.80
CA GLU A 28 -23.48 1.01 -12.80
C GLU A 28 -22.70 0.16 -11.79
N THR A 29 -21.52 0.63 -11.38
CA THR A 29 -20.72 -0.02 -10.34
C THR A 29 -21.27 0.30 -8.95
N PRO A 30 -21.54 -0.70 -8.08
CA PRO A 30 -22.01 -0.48 -6.71
C PRO A 30 -21.12 0.45 -5.92
N LEU A 31 -21.69 1.30 -5.06
CA LEU A 31 -20.98 2.43 -4.46
C LEU A 31 -19.74 2.03 -3.66
N PHE A 32 -19.79 0.94 -2.89
CA PHE A 32 -18.59 0.49 -2.16
C PHE A 32 -17.53 -0.10 -3.08
N GLU A 33 -17.93 -0.75 -4.17
CA GLU A 33 -16.99 -1.25 -5.18
C GLU A 33 -16.25 -0.12 -5.88
N ARG A 34 -16.90 1.03 -6.12
CA ARG A 34 -16.21 2.24 -6.60
C ARG A 34 -15.06 2.64 -5.66
N LEU A 35 -15.28 2.56 -4.34
CA LEU A 35 -14.25 2.84 -3.35
C LEU A 35 -13.12 1.81 -3.39
N ARG A 36 -13.42 0.54 -3.70
CA ARG A 36 -12.40 -0.49 -3.94
C ARG A 36 -11.56 -0.17 -5.18
N PHE A 37 -12.15 0.38 -6.25
CA PHE A 37 -11.36 0.81 -7.40
C PHE A 37 -10.42 1.97 -7.07
N VAL A 38 -10.82 2.90 -6.19
CA VAL A 38 -9.89 3.90 -5.64
C VAL A 38 -8.75 3.22 -4.86
N GLN A 39 -9.04 2.21 -4.06
CA GLN A 39 -8.02 1.43 -3.33
C GLN A 39 -7.06 0.72 -4.28
N ILE A 40 -7.59 0.06 -5.33
CA ILE A 40 -6.78 -0.63 -6.35
C ILE A 40 -5.87 0.37 -7.06
N PHE A 41 -6.39 1.54 -7.44
CA PHE A 41 -5.59 2.61 -8.05
C PHE A 41 -4.42 3.01 -7.14
N CYS A 42 -4.66 3.23 -5.84
CA CYS A 42 -3.63 3.58 -4.87
C CYS A 42 -2.58 2.48 -4.71
N SER A 43 -3.02 1.23 -4.54
CA SER A 43 -2.14 0.07 -4.39
C SER A 43 -1.27 -0.16 -5.62
N ASN A 44 -1.86 -0.06 -6.81
CA ASN A 44 -1.14 -0.14 -8.07
C ASN A 44 -0.07 0.96 -8.19
N LEU A 45 -0.44 2.20 -7.81
CA LEU A 45 0.48 3.33 -7.85
C LEU A 45 1.64 3.15 -6.87
N ASP A 46 1.39 2.58 -5.68
CA ASP A 46 2.43 2.28 -4.69
C ASP A 46 3.45 1.27 -5.26
N GLU A 47 2.97 0.17 -5.84
CA GLU A 47 3.83 -0.83 -6.47
C GLU A 47 4.62 -0.24 -7.65
N PHE A 48 3.98 0.58 -8.47
CA PHE A 48 4.63 1.29 -9.58
C PHE A 48 5.79 2.16 -9.10
N PHE A 49 5.59 2.93 -8.02
CA PHE A 49 6.66 3.75 -7.46
C PHE A 49 7.77 2.90 -6.84
N MET A 50 7.41 1.85 -6.12
CA MET A 50 8.39 0.97 -5.46
C MET A 50 9.29 0.25 -6.47
N ILE A 51 8.75 -0.22 -7.58
CA ILE A 51 9.44 -1.07 -8.54
C ILE A 51 9.89 -0.26 -9.76
N ARG A 52 8.94 0.31 -10.52
CA ARG A 52 9.23 0.93 -11.82
C ARG A 52 9.96 2.26 -11.69
N VAL A 53 9.43 3.15 -10.86
CA VAL A 53 10.07 4.46 -10.58
C VAL A 53 11.38 4.26 -9.85
N GLY A 54 11.45 3.29 -8.93
CA GLY A 54 12.67 2.88 -8.26
C GLY A 54 13.77 2.48 -9.25
N SER A 55 13.46 1.57 -10.15
CA SER A 55 14.38 1.10 -11.22
C SER A 55 14.84 2.23 -12.14
N LEU A 56 13.92 3.13 -12.56
CA LEU A 56 14.29 4.32 -13.36
C LEU A 56 15.19 5.27 -12.59
N HIS A 57 14.99 5.40 -11.29
CA HIS A 57 15.83 6.24 -10.44
C HIS A 57 17.25 5.71 -10.37
N ASP A 58 17.41 4.38 -10.23
CA ASP A 58 18.72 3.72 -10.22
C ASP A 58 19.40 3.86 -11.59
N LYS A 59 18.69 3.58 -12.69
CA LYS A 59 19.21 3.78 -14.06
C LYS A 59 19.73 5.19 -14.27
N MET A 60 19.02 6.21 -13.82
CA MET A 60 19.44 7.59 -13.97
C MET A 60 20.73 7.90 -13.20
N LEU A 61 21.02 7.20 -12.08
CA LEU A 61 22.24 7.38 -11.30
C LEU A 61 23.43 6.65 -11.92
N PHE A 62 23.22 5.48 -12.52
CA PHE A 62 24.28 4.64 -13.07
C PHE A 62 24.56 4.89 -14.56
N ASP A 63 23.53 5.14 -15.36
CA ASP A 63 23.66 5.39 -16.80
C ASP A 63 22.67 6.46 -17.27
N SER A 64 23.11 7.71 -17.23
CA SER A 64 22.28 8.86 -17.60
C SER A 64 22.00 8.97 -19.11
N LYS A 65 22.68 8.20 -19.96
CA LYS A 65 22.59 8.25 -21.44
C LYS A 65 21.76 7.11 -22.01
N ASP A 66 21.49 6.06 -21.25
CA ASP A 66 20.66 4.96 -21.70
C ASP A 66 19.22 5.45 -21.98
N THR A 67 18.69 5.04 -23.12
CA THR A 67 17.36 5.43 -23.59
C THR A 67 16.46 4.22 -23.77
N GLU A 68 15.19 4.40 -23.51
CA GLU A 68 14.15 3.40 -23.78
C GLU A 68 14.00 3.19 -25.29
N ASN A 69 13.84 1.94 -25.72
CA ASN A 69 14.00 1.50 -27.12
C ASN A 69 12.82 1.85 -28.06
N LYS A 70 11.70 2.39 -27.56
CA LYS A 70 10.51 2.73 -28.35
C LYS A 70 10.36 4.24 -28.55
N THR A 71 10.53 4.99 -27.49
CA THR A 71 10.34 6.45 -27.48
C THR A 71 11.65 7.22 -27.41
N ASN A 72 12.76 6.54 -27.18
CA ASN A 72 14.10 7.11 -26.98
C ASN A 72 14.19 8.08 -25.79
N MET A 73 13.29 7.97 -24.83
CA MET A 73 13.34 8.77 -23.61
C MET A 73 14.42 8.23 -22.66
N THR A 74 15.22 9.14 -22.13
CA THR A 74 16.13 8.83 -21.01
C THR A 74 15.35 8.54 -19.72
N ALA A 75 15.96 7.87 -18.76
CA ALA A 75 15.34 7.63 -17.45
C ALA A 75 14.91 8.96 -16.78
N LYS A 76 15.70 10.02 -16.93
CA LYS A 76 15.37 11.36 -16.40
C LYS A 76 14.11 11.95 -17.04
N GLU A 77 13.97 11.86 -18.35
CA GLU A 77 12.79 12.38 -19.07
C GLU A 77 11.54 11.57 -18.70
N GLN A 78 11.65 10.26 -18.64
CA GLN A 78 10.56 9.40 -18.17
C GLN A 78 10.10 9.78 -16.75
N LEU A 79 11.03 9.98 -15.82
CA LEU A 79 10.73 10.40 -14.45
C LEU A 79 10.00 11.75 -14.40
N VAL A 80 10.38 12.72 -15.22
CA VAL A 80 9.71 14.04 -15.30
C VAL A 80 8.26 13.88 -15.77
N GLU A 81 8.03 13.13 -16.86
CA GLU A 81 6.68 12.94 -17.40
C GLU A 81 5.81 12.08 -16.47
N ILE A 82 6.38 11.07 -15.80
CA ILE A 82 5.69 10.29 -14.76
C ILE A 82 5.19 11.22 -13.64
N ALA A 83 6.09 12.05 -13.08
CA ALA A 83 5.71 12.95 -12.00
C ALA A 83 4.61 13.93 -12.41
N LYS A 84 4.67 14.45 -13.63
CA LYS A 84 3.64 15.32 -14.21
C LYS A 84 2.30 14.61 -14.34
N ARG A 85 2.31 13.37 -14.87
CA ARG A 85 1.08 12.60 -15.05
C ARG A 85 0.45 12.21 -13.71
N VAL A 86 1.25 11.81 -12.73
CA VAL A 86 0.75 11.48 -11.37
C VAL A 86 0.11 12.72 -10.73
N LYS A 87 0.71 13.91 -10.86
CA LYS A 87 0.10 15.17 -10.36
C LYS A 87 -1.25 15.48 -10.99
N GLN A 88 -1.53 14.99 -12.19
CA GLN A 88 -2.84 15.12 -12.84
C GLN A 88 -3.86 14.08 -12.34
N LEU A 89 -3.41 12.89 -11.95
CA LEU A 89 -4.29 11.80 -11.52
C LEU A 89 -4.73 11.91 -10.06
N LEU A 90 -3.88 12.46 -9.19
CA LEU A 90 -4.20 12.57 -7.75
C LEU A 90 -5.46 13.40 -7.46
N PRO A 91 -5.70 14.58 -8.07
CA PRO A 91 -6.95 15.31 -7.89
C PRO A 91 -8.19 14.49 -8.32
N VAL A 92 -8.09 13.75 -9.44
CA VAL A 92 -9.18 12.89 -9.91
C VAL A 92 -9.52 11.81 -8.88
N LYS A 93 -8.49 11.19 -8.27
CA LYS A 93 -8.67 10.24 -7.17
C LYS A 93 -9.32 10.91 -5.94
N ASP A 94 -8.92 12.13 -5.61
CA ASP A 94 -9.47 12.88 -4.49
C ASP A 94 -10.96 13.18 -4.69
N ASP A 95 -11.34 13.58 -5.91
CA ASP A 95 -12.73 13.84 -6.30
C ASP A 95 -13.58 12.56 -6.21
N ALA A 96 -13.05 11.43 -6.72
CA ALA A 96 -13.72 10.13 -6.63
C ALA A 96 -13.97 9.74 -5.17
N TYR A 97 -12.93 9.82 -4.32
CA TYR A 97 -13.05 9.51 -2.91
C TYR A 97 -14.12 10.37 -2.21
N SER A 98 -14.07 11.69 -2.43
CA SER A 98 -15.02 12.62 -1.82
C SER A 98 -16.45 12.32 -2.22
N ALA A 99 -16.73 12.14 -3.51
CA ALA A 99 -18.06 11.84 -4.03
C ALA A 99 -18.62 10.52 -3.47
N ILE A 100 -17.77 9.48 -3.39
CA ILE A 100 -18.17 8.18 -2.85
C ILE A 100 -18.46 8.28 -1.36
N MET A 101 -17.60 8.94 -0.59
CA MET A 101 -17.82 9.12 0.86
C MET A 101 -19.07 9.96 1.16
N ASP A 102 -19.38 10.96 0.33
CA ASP A 102 -20.64 11.69 0.43
C ASP A 102 -21.86 10.79 0.16
N GLY A 103 -21.78 9.89 -0.80
CA GLY A 103 -22.80 8.87 -1.05
C GLY A 103 -22.98 7.90 0.13
N LEU A 104 -21.89 7.49 0.79
CA LEU A 104 -21.92 6.57 1.92
C LEU A 104 -22.55 7.17 3.20
N LYS A 105 -22.68 8.48 3.29
CA LYS A 105 -23.45 9.15 4.37
C LYS A 105 -24.90 8.69 4.40
N ASN A 106 -25.51 8.40 3.26
CA ASN A 106 -26.87 7.87 3.17
C ASN A 106 -27.01 6.48 3.80
N TYR A 107 -25.89 5.77 3.96
CA TYR A 107 -25.79 4.46 4.61
C TYR A 107 -25.22 4.56 6.03
N GLY A 108 -25.17 5.78 6.56
CA GLY A 108 -24.73 6.03 7.94
C GLY A 108 -23.23 5.88 8.15
N VAL A 109 -22.40 6.02 7.10
CA VAL A 109 -20.93 6.04 7.23
C VAL A 109 -20.41 7.41 6.82
N GLU A 110 -19.66 8.05 7.71
CA GLU A 110 -19.11 9.39 7.49
C GLU A 110 -17.67 9.49 8.00
N HIS A 111 -16.77 9.90 7.11
CA HIS A 111 -15.41 10.31 7.48
C HIS A 111 -15.46 11.76 7.93
N LEU A 112 -15.25 12.00 9.23
CA LEU A 112 -15.30 13.34 9.81
C LEU A 112 -14.08 14.16 9.41
N ALA A 113 -14.29 15.45 9.23
CA ALA A 113 -13.18 16.39 9.18
C ALA A 113 -12.89 16.91 10.61
N VAL A 114 -11.64 16.82 11.02
CA VAL A 114 -11.21 17.22 12.38
C VAL A 114 -11.64 18.64 12.76
N LYS A 115 -11.65 19.56 11.77
CA LYS A 115 -12.06 20.97 11.96
C LYS A 115 -13.57 21.16 12.26
N ASP A 116 -14.39 20.17 11.93
CA ASP A 116 -15.84 20.23 12.00
C ASP A 116 -16.41 19.39 13.16
N LEU A 117 -15.54 18.89 14.06
CA LEU A 117 -15.95 18.11 15.23
C LEU A 117 -16.80 18.95 16.20
N SER A 118 -17.93 18.39 16.64
CA SER A 118 -18.66 18.97 17.76
C SER A 118 -17.87 18.86 19.07
N PRO A 119 -18.18 19.67 20.10
CA PRO A 119 -17.51 19.53 21.39
C PRO A 119 -17.60 18.13 22.01
N GLU A 120 -18.72 17.43 21.82
CA GLU A 120 -18.94 16.06 22.31
C GLU A 120 -18.09 15.04 21.54
N GLU A 121 -18.02 15.19 20.21
CA GLU A 121 -17.18 14.37 19.35
C GLU A 121 -15.70 14.56 19.69
N ASP A 122 -15.25 15.82 19.84
CA ASP A 122 -13.87 16.12 20.24
C ASP A 122 -13.55 15.55 21.64
N ALA A 123 -14.47 15.67 22.60
CA ALA A 123 -14.29 15.12 23.94
C ALA A 123 -14.10 13.59 23.91
N TYR A 124 -14.90 12.88 23.11
CA TYR A 124 -14.74 11.44 22.94
C TYR A 124 -13.39 11.07 22.33
N PHE A 125 -13.02 11.67 21.20
CA PHE A 125 -11.77 11.37 20.51
C PHE A 125 -10.54 11.75 21.34
N ARG A 126 -10.62 12.83 22.11
CA ARG A 126 -9.60 13.25 23.08
C ARG A 126 -9.40 12.22 24.18
N ALA A 127 -10.49 11.71 24.75
CA ALA A 127 -10.44 10.68 25.78
C ALA A 127 -9.85 9.36 25.22
N PHE A 128 -10.28 8.98 24.03
CA PHE A 128 -9.73 7.80 23.33
C PHE A 128 -8.23 7.96 23.08
N PHE A 129 -7.80 9.10 22.51
CA PHE A 129 -6.40 9.39 22.25
C PHE A 129 -5.56 9.29 23.52
N THR A 130 -6.01 9.94 24.60
CA THR A 130 -5.27 9.99 25.87
C THR A 130 -5.11 8.61 26.50
N ARG A 131 -6.12 7.76 26.39
CA ARG A 131 -6.13 6.43 27.03
C ARG A 131 -5.45 5.35 26.19
N GLU A 132 -5.72 5.33 24.88
CA GLU A 132 -5.35 4.20 24.03
C GLU A 132 -4.12 4.47 23.13
N ILE A 133 -3.90 5.74 22.73
CA ILE A 133 -2.90 6.08 21.73
C ILE A 133 -1.68 6.75 22.36
N GLN A 134 -1.89 7.80 23.14
CA GLN A 134 -0.80 8.60 23.71
C GLN A 134 0.24 7.78 24.50
N PRO A 135 -0.13 6.77 25.32
CA PRO A 135 0.85 5.97 26.08
C PRO A 135 1.78 5.13 25.19
N LEU A 136 1.38 4.84 23.96
CA LEU A 136 2.12 4.02 23.01
C LEU A 136 2.93 4.85 22.00
N LEU A 137 2.76 6.18 22.00
CA LEU A 137 3.49 7.07 21.10
C LEU A 137 4.88 7.38 21.63
N PHE A 138 5.88 7.10 20.80
CA PHE A 138 7.26 7.51 21.06
C PHE A 138 7.54 8.83 20.34
N THR A 139 7.95 9.86 21.10
CA THR A 139 8.31 11.16 20.54
C THR A 139 9.73 11.12 19.99
N GLY A 140 9.84 11.23 18.67
CA GLY A 140 11.14 11.47 18.02
C GLY A 140 11.36 12.97 17.82
N VAL A 141 12.07 13.65 18.72
CA VAL A 141 12.55 15.02 18.43
C VAL A 141 13.86 14.90 17.66
N VAL A 142 13.86 15.46 16.46
CA VAL A 142 15.02 15.43 15.56
C VAL A 142 15.89 16.65 15.81
N ASP A 143 17.12 16.42 16.25
CA ASP A 143 18.13 17.46 16.43
C ASP A 143 19.52 16.98 15.97
N LYS A 144 20.58 17.75 16.24
CA LYS A 144 21.94 17.35 15.86
C LYS A 144 22.43 16.07 16.52
N LYS A 145 21.89 15.72 17.68
CA LYS A 145 22.26 14.51 18.46
C LYS A 145 21.34 13.33 18.14
N HIS A 146 20.11 13.62 17.71
CA HIS A 146 19.08 12.63 17.39
C HIS A 146 18.68 12.82 15.94
N PRO A 147 19.33 12.11 14.99
CA PRO A 147 18.98 12.18 13.57
C PRO A 147 17.59 11.60 13.33
N VAL A 148 17.02 11.92 12.16
CA VAL A 148 15.72 11.36 11.75
C VAL A 148 15.76 9.84 11.82
N PRO A 149 14.82 9.20 12.51
CA PRO A 149 14.73 7.75 12.54
C PRO A 149 14.50 7.21 11.14
N PHE A 150 14.79 5.94 10.94
CA PHE A 150 14.46 5.28 9.67
C PHE A 150 12.95 5.24 9.49
N LEU A 151 12.46 5.97 8.47
CA LEU A 151 11.05 5.94 8.10
C LEU A 151 10.81 4.77 7.14
N LYS A 152 9.95 3.84 7.54
CA LYS A 152 9.58 2.68 6.73
C LYS A 152 8.77 3.11 5.50
N SER A 153 8.96 2.39 4.40
CA SER A 153 8.18 2.59 3.16
C SER A 153 6.71 2.28 3.38
N GLY A 154 5.84 3.18 2.93
CA GLY A 154 4.38 2.98 3.00
C GLY A 154 3.74 3.33 4.34
N GLU A 155 4.50 3.50 5.42
CA GLU A 155 3.94 3.93 6.71
C GLU A 155 3.62 5.42 6.73
N ILE A 156 2.58 5.77 7.49
CA ILE A 156 2.15 7.16 7.70
C ILE A 156 2.82 7.72 8.96
N TYR A 157 3.22 8.97 8.88
CA TYR A 157 3.84 9.73 9.95
C TYR A 157 3.17 11.09 10.12
N VAL A 158 3.09 11.54 11.35
CA VAL A 158 2.76 12.94 11.69
C VAL A 158 4.06 13.68 11.95
N GLY A 159 4.36 14.66 11.12
CA GLY A 159 5.47 15.58 11.30
C GLY A 159 5.02 16.85 11.97
N VAL A 160 5.80 17.34 12.93
CA VAL A 160 5.54 18.59 13.66
C VAL A 160 6.77 19.47 13.68
N ALA A 161 6.64 20.73 13.29
CA ALA A 161 7.62 21.75 13.55
C ALA A 161 7.38 22.29 14.96
N ILE A 162 8.36 22.14 15.85
CA ILE A 162 8.21 22.46 17.26
C ILE A 162 9.29 23.43 17.72
N ARG A 163 8.94 24.25 18.70
CA ARG A 163 9.81 25.18 19.40
C ARG A 163 9.74 24.89 20.89
N LYS A 164 10.89 24.79 21.55
CA LYS A 164 10.91 24.63 23.02
C LYS A 164 10.40 25.90 23.67
N LYS A 165 9.46 25.79 24.63
CA LYS A 165 8.80 26.94 25.26
C LYS A 165 9.78 27.87 25.99
N ASP A 166 10.84 27.30 26.59
CA ASP A 166 11.84 28.03 27.38
C ASP A 166 13.13 28.36 26.62
N ASP A 167 13.15 28.22 25.27
CA ASP A 167 14.34 28.48 24.47
C ASP A 167 14.40 29.95 24.01
N ALA A 168 15.33 30.71 24.61
CA ALA A 168 15.60 32.10 24.25
C ALA A 168 16.01 32.26 22.78
N ALA A 169 16.65 31.24 22.17
CA ALA A 169 17.07 31.24 20.77
C ALA A 169 15.94 31.00 19.79
N ARG A 170 14.73 30.66 20.25
CA ARG A 170 13.52 30.39 19.44
C ARG A 170 13.76 29.42 18.27
N LYS A 171 14.65 28.45 18.46
CA LYS A 171 15.02 27.51 17.42
C LYS A 171 13.87 26.54 17.14
N VAL A 172 13.49 26.44 15.85
CA VAL A 172 12.52 25.45 15.40
C VAL A 172 13.25 24.12 15.17
N THR A 173 12.71 23.05 15.75
CA THR A 173 13.14 21.67 15.57
C THR A 173 12.00 20.84 15.00
N PHE A 174 12.28 19.60 14.62
CA PHE A 174 11.30 18.73 13.98
C PHE A 174 10.98 17.54 14.87
N GLY A 175 9.69 17.23 15.04
CA GLY A 175 9.21 16.04 15.73
C GLY A 175 8.49 15.10 14.76
N ILE A 176 8.61 13.80 14.98
CA ILE A 176 7.93 12.76 14.19
C ILE A 176 7.16 11.83 15.12
N LEU A 177 5.91 11.56 14.78
CA LEU A 177 5.08 10.56 15.44
C LEU A 177 4.65 9.51 14.40
N PRO A 178 4.93 8.22 14.61
CA PRO A 178 4.45 7.19 13.71
C PRO A 178 2.96 6.92 13.94
N ALA A 179 2.17 6.85 12.86
CA ALA A 179 0.84 6.25 12.86
C ALA A 179 1.00 4.74 12.56
N SER A 180 1.59 4.02 13.52
CA SER A 180 2.14 2.67 13.31
C SER A 180 1.06 1.61 13.11
N GLU A 181 1.51 0.43 12.64
CA GLU A 181 0.68 -0.77 12.45
C GLU A 181 -0.01 -1.26 13.73
N ASN A 182 0.50 -0.86 14.90
CA ASN A 182 -0.05 -1.25 16.20
C ASN A 182 -1.33 -0.49 16.56
N PHE A 183 -1.67 0.57 15.84
CA PHE A 183 -2.89 1.32 16.04
C PHE A 183 -4.01 0.88 15.10
N PRO A 184 -5.29 1.02 15.51
CA PRO A 184 -6.39 0.83 14.58
C PRO A 184 -6.28 1.86 13.44
N LYS A 185 -6.64 1.48 12.21
CA LYS A 185 -6.54 2.38 11.04
C LYS A 185 -7.54 3.55 11.12
N LEU A 186 -8.65 3.34 11.80
CA LEU A 186 -9.66 4.37 12.09
C LEU A 186 -10.26 4.18 13.48
N VAL A 187 -10.87 5.24 14.00
CA VAL A 187 -11.58 5.23 15.27
C VAL A 187 -13.03 5.63 15.03
N TRP A 188 -13.97 4.72 15.33
CA TRP A 188 -15.39 4.98 15.23
C TRP A 188 -15.91 5.78 16.43
N LEU A 189 -16.80 6.72 16.16
CA LEU A 189 -17.61 7.34 17.21
C LEU A 189 -18.73 6.35 17.60
N PRO A 190 -18.82 5.91 18.87
CA PRO A 190 -19.79 4.91 19.30
C PRO A 190 -21.24 5.26 19.00
N GLY A 191 -22.03 4.26 18.61
CA GLY A 191 -23.44 4.45 18.30
C GLY A 191 -23.73 5.16 16.97
N THR A 192 -22.70 5.54 16.24
CA THR A 192 -22.82 6.21 14.94
C THR A 192 -22.04 5.43 13.87
N GLY A 193 -22.03 5.94 12.64
CA GLY A 193 -21.11 5.47 11.59
C GLY A 193 -20.05 6.52 11.25
N LYS A 194 -19.82 7.47 12.15
CA LYS A 194 -18.81 8.51 11.98
C LYS A 194 -17.44 8.04 12.47
N PHE A 195 -16.38 8.44 11.78
CA PHE A 195 -15.01 8.04 12.14
C PHE A 195 -13.97 9.11 11.82
N LEU A 196 -12.82 9.00 12.47
CA LEU A 196 -11.57 9.66 12.12
C LEU A 196 -10.50 8.61 11.80
N LEU A 197 -9.56 8.93 10.92
CA LEU A 197 -8.37 8.14 10.72
C LEU A 197 -7.38 8.34 11.87
N ILE A 198 -6.57 7.31 12.15
CA ILE A 198 -5.64 7.37 13.28
C ILE A 198 -4.59 8.47 13.14
N GLU A 199 -4.09 8.71 11.94
CA GLU A 199 -3.12 9.77 11.63
C GLU A 199 -3.71 11.17 11.84
N GLU A 200 -4.98 11.36 11.52
CA GLU A 200 -5.68 12.62 11.76
C GLU A 200 -5.86 12.87 13.26
N LEU A 201 -6.21 11.82 14.00
CA LEU A 201 -6.33 11.86 15.45
C LEU A 201 -5.00 12.21 16.12
N ILE A 202 -3.91 11.53 15.71
CA ILE A 202 -2.56 11.81 16.23
C ILE A 202 -2.12 13.23 15.89
N SER A 203 -2.39 13.69 14.67
CA SER A 203 -2.05 15.05 14.23
C SER A 203 -2.83 16.10 15.04
N HIS A 204 -4.13 15.86 15.30
CA HIS A 204 -4.98 16.78 16.03
C HIS A 204 -4.53 16.96 17.49
N TYR A 205 -4.22 15.87 18.18
CA TYR A 205 -3.82 15.89 19.58
C TYR A 205 -2.31 15.87 19.81
N ALA A 206 -1.49 16.16 18.80
CA ALA A 206 -0.03 16.16 18.91
C ALA A 206 0.50 17.06 20.04
N GLU A 207 -0.21 18.13 20.40
CA GLU A 207 0.13 19.03 21.52
C GLU A 207 0.17 18.31 22.86
N GLN A 208 -0.64 17.28 23.07
CA GLN A 208 -0.64 16.48 24.30
C GLN A 208 0.62 15.62 24.43
N VAL A 209 1.27 15.32 23.30
CA VAL A 209 2.51 14.55 23.24
C VAL A 209 3.72 15.46 23.41
N PHE A 210 3.71 16.65 22.79
CA PHE A 210 4.79 17.64 22.84
C PHE A 210 4.58 18.73 23.88
N LYS A 211 4.21 18.38 25.14
CA LYS A 211 3.81 19.31 26.21
C LYS A 211 4.81 20.45 26.49
N ASN A 212 6.12 20.18 26.35
CA ASN A 212 7.20 21.14 26.60
C ASN A 212 7.55 21.99 25.38
N PHE A 213 6.80 21.83 24.29
CA PHE A 213 7.04 22.51 23.03
C PHE A 213 5.78 23.26 22.59
N GLU A 214 5.98 24.32 21.83
CA GLU A 214 5.00 24.99 21.02
C GLU A 214 5.00 24.34 19.63
N ILE A 215 3.86 23.92 19.11
CA ILE A 215 3.73 23.41 17.74
C ILE A 215 3.52 24.60 16.81
N ILE A 216 4.45 24.80 15.88
CA ILE A 216 4.42 25.87 14.88
C ILE A 216 3.60 25.46 13.66
N SER A 217 3.84 24.26 13.17
CA SER A 217 3.09 23.65 12.07
C SER A 217 3.09 22.14 12.18
N ARG A 218 2.13 21.51 11.49
CA ARG A 218 2.00 20.03 11.46
C ARG A 218 1.65 19.56 10.06
N CYS A 219 1.99 18.33 9.74
CA CYS A 219 1.61 17.67 8.51
C CYS A 219 1.50 16.17 8.74
N ILE A 220 0.67 15.52 7.93
CA ILE A 220 0.61 14.06 7.81
C ILE A 220 1.30 13.72 6.50
N PHE A 221 2.23 12.77 6.55
CA PHE A 221 3.01 12.42 5.36
C PHE A 221 3.36 10.93 5.32
N ARG A 222 3.67 10.48 4.11
CA ARG A 222 4.12 9.12 3.82
C ARG A 222 5.32 9.16 2.87
N VAL A 223 6.24 8.22 3.05
CA VAL A 223 7.39 8.03 2.16
C VAL A 223 7.30 6.68 1.47
N THR A 224 7.53 6.64 0.16
CA THR A 224 7.72 5.40 -0.59
C THR A 224 9.20 5.27 -0.96
N ARG A 225 9.78 4.09 -0.72
CA ARG A 225 11.17 3.79 -1.03
C ARG A 225 11.24 2.83 -2.21
N ASN A 226 12.34 2.90 -2.95
CA ASN A 226 12.68 1.89 -3.93
C ASN A 226 12.69 0.49 -3.26
N ALA A 227 12.03 -0.49 -3.85
CA ALA A 227 12.03 -1.88 -3.39
C ALA A 227 12.72 -2.80 -4.40
N ASP A 228 13.11 -2.26 -5.56
CA ASP A 228 13.81 -3.01 -6.60
C ASP A 228 15.28 -3.18 -6.17
N ILE A 229 15.60 -4.39 -5.74
CA ILE A 229 16.98 -4.82 -5.55
C ILE A 229 17.24 -5.73 -6.74
N ALA A 230 17.99 -5.24 -7.73
CA ALA A 230 18.54 -6.11 -8.76
C ALA A 230 19.38 -7.18 -8.04
N ILE A 231 18.87 -8.39 -8.03
CA ILE A 231 19.65 -9.56 -7.64
C ILE A 231 20.57 -9.82 -8.83
N ASP A 232 21.83 -9.51 -8.66
CA ASP A 232 22.86 -9.84 -9.64
C ASP A 232 23.04 -11.36 -9.56
N GLU A 233 22.30 -12.10 -10.42
CA GLU A 233 22.29 -13.56 -10.44
C GLU A 233 23.69 -14.16 -10.71
N GLY A 234 24.64 -13.34 -11.16
CA GLY A 234 26.03 -13.72 -11.40
C GLY A 234 26.92 -13.78 -10.15
N LEU A 235 26.45 -13.35 -8.99
CA LEU A 235 27.23 -13.29 -7.74
C LEU A 235 26.97 -14.46 -6.77
N TYR A 236 26.17 -15.46 -7.19
CA TYR A 236 25.95 -16.63 -6.36
C TYR A 236 27.09 -17.63 -6.50
N ASP A 237 28.06 -17.52 -5.62
CA ASP A 237 28.97 -18.63 -5.34
C ASP A 237 28.17 -19.73 -4.66
N HIS A 238 28.27 -20.97 -5.13
CA HIS A 238 27.47 -22.10 -4.66
C HIS A 238 27.66 -22.43 -3.15
N ASP A 239 28.58 -21.76 -2.48
CA ASP A 239 28.92 -22.01 -1.08
C ASP A 239 28.27 -20.99 -0.08
N VAL A 240 27.50 -20.00 -0.54
CA VAL A 240 26.87 -19.00 0.34
C VAL A 240 25.45 -19.43 0.69
N ASP A 241 25.13 -19.50 1.97
CA ASP A 241 23.79 -19.83 2.45
C ASP A 241 22.77 -18.79 1.93
N PHE A 242 21.79 -19.24 1.17
CA PHE A 242 20.70 -18.45 0.61
C PHE A 242 20.02 -17.58 1.70
N ARG A 243 19.97 -18.07 2.94
CA ARG A 243 19.42 -17.36 4.10
C ARG A 243 20.23 -16.13 4.46
N ASP A 244 21.55 -16.19 4.35
CA ASP A 244 22.45 -15.04 4.63
C ASP A 244 22.35 -14.01 3.51
N ILE A 245 22.26 -14.46 2.27
CA ILE A 245 22.02 -13.60 1.10
C ILE A 245 20.69 -12.86 1.27
N MET A 246 19.61 -13.55 1.61
CA MET A 246 18.30 -12.94 1.84
C MET A 246 18.28 -12.01 3.04
N SER A 247 18.99 -12.33 4.11
CA SER A 247 19.15 -11.46 5.27
C SER A 247 19.85 -10.15 4.91
N ASP A 248 20.89 -10.20 4.09
CA ASP A 248 21.62 -9.01 3.66
C ASP A 248 20.83 -8.19 2.61
N LEU A 249 20.09 -8.85 1.75
CA LEU A 249 19.14 -8.19 0.84
C LEU A 249 18.06 -7.43 1.63
N VAL A 250 17.50 -8.04 2.67
CA VAL A 250 16.52 -7.38 3.55
C VAL A 250 17.13 -6.19 4.29
N LYS A 251 18.40 -6.31 4.75
CA LYS A 251 19.12 -5.17 5.36
C LYS A 251 19.38 -4.04 4.35
N LYS A 252 19.74 -4.37 3.10
CA LYS A 252 19.93 -3.41 2.00
C LYS A 252 18.60 -2.73 1.65
N ARG A 253 17.47 -3.47 1.60
CA ARG A 253 16.12 -2.92 1.40
C ARG A 253 15.76 -1.80 2.38
N LYS A 254 16.16 -1.92 3.64
CA LYS A 254 15.93 -0.88 4.65
C LYS A 254 16.67 0.43 4.36
N LYS A 255 17.70 0.41 3.52
CA LYS A 255 18.52 1.58 3.16
C LYS A 255 18.17 2.19 1.80
N LEU A 256 17.17 1.65 1.08
CA LEU A 256 16.82 2.13 -0.25
C LEU A 256 16.31 3.57 -0.23
N GLN A 257 16.64 4.30 -1.30
CA GLN A 257 16.34 5.72 -1.38
C GLN A 257 14.82 5.99 -1.46
N PRO A 258 14.34 7.05 -0.82
CA PRO A 258 12.98 7.54 -1.04
C PRO A 258 12.80 7.97 -2.50
N VAL A 259 11.72 7.48 -3.11
CA VAL A 259 11.33 7.79 -4.50
C VAL A 259 10.05 8.61 -4.58
N ARG A 260 9.30 8.74 -3.47
CA ARG A 260 8.09 9.55 -3.39
C ARG A 260 7.85 10.02 -1.95
N LEU A 261 7.42 11.28 -1.82
CA LEU A 261 6.95 11.89 -0.58
C LEU A 261 5.52 12.41 -0.82
N GLU A 262 4.59 12.01 0.02
CA GLU A 262 3.19 12.38 -0.08
C GLU A 262 2.73 13.05 1.21
N PHE A 263 1.89 14.09 1.08
CA PHE A 263 1.28 14.81 2.19
C PHE A 263 -0.24 14.73 2.10
N LEU A 264 -0.90 14.56 3.24
CA LEU A 264 -2.34 14.77 3.37
C LEU A 264 -2.59 16.27 3.53
N GLY A 265 -3.31 16.85 2.56
CA GLY A 265 -3.44 18.29 2.44
C GLY A 265 -2.14 18.98 1.98
N LYS A 266 -2.24 20.26 1.62
CA LYS A 266 -1.06 21.06 1.31
C LYS A 266 -0.33 21.43 2.61
N PRO A 267 0.90 20.94 2.83
CA PRO A 267 1.66 21.27 4.03
C PRO A 267 2.16 22.71 4.01
N ASP A 268 2.55 23.24 5.17
CA ASP A 268 3.36 24.45 5.25
C ASP A 268 4.70 24.24 4.52
N ASP A 269 5.12 25.22 3.74
CA ASP A 269 6.31 25.12 2.88
C ASP A 269 7.58 24.85 3.69
N SER A 270 7.68 25.37 4.91
CA SER A 270 8.86 25.20 5.75
C SER A 270 9.02 23.78 6.27
N ILE A 271 7.94 23.15 6.70
CA ILE A 271 7.96 21.76 7.19
C ILE A 271 8.13 20.78 6.01
N ALA A 272 7.47 21.06 4.88
CA ALA A 272 7.60 20.25 3.67
C ALA A 272 9.05 20.25 3.15
N ALA A 273 9.66 21.44 3.05
CA ALA A 273 11.07 21.58 2.63
C ALA A 273 12.03 20.89 3.60
N LEU A 274 11.77 20.96 4.91
CA LEU A 274 12.58 20.30 5.92
C LEU A 274 12.54 18.78 5.76
N ILE A 275 11.35 18.19 5.60
CA ILE A 275 11.18 16.75 5.41
C ILE A 275 11.81 16.30 4.08
N ALA A 276 11.52 16.99 2.98
CA ALA A 276 12.04 16.66 1.66
C ALA A 276 13.58 16.69 1.63
N LYS A 277 14.18 17.73 2.21
CA LYS A 277 15.64 17.84 2.34
C LYS A 277 16.23 16.72 3.17
N THR A 278 15.61 16.40 4.27
CA THR A 278 16.06 15.36 5.21
C THR A 278 16.01 13.98 4.57
N LEU A 279 14.94 13.70 3.84
CA LEU A 279 14.73 12.44 3.13
C LEU A 279 15.43 12.40 1.77
N LYS A 280 15.97 13.52 1.30
CA LYS A 280 16.62 13.69 -0.01
C LYS A 280 15.69 13.33 -1.18
N VAL A 281 14.40 13.63 -1.04
CA VAL A 281 13.41 13.48 -2.10
C VAL A 281 13.49 14.69 -3.04
N ARG A 282 13.36 14.43 -4.35
CA ARG A 282 13.34 15.49 -5.36
C ARG A 282 11.99 16.22 -5.35
N ASP A 283 11.98 17.52 -5.58
CA ASP A 283 10.75 18.34 -5.58
C ASP A 283 9.68 17.85 -6.58
N SER A 284 10.10 17.27 -7.71
CA SER A 284 9.18 16.68 -8.68
C SER A 284 8.38 15.50 -8.14
N PHE A 285 8.91 14.80 -7.13
CA PHE A 285 8.32 13.61 -6.49
C PHE A 285 7.74 13.90 -5.09
N ILE A 286 7.44 15.16 -4.83
CA ILE A 286 6.65 15.62 -3.70
C ILE A 286 5.23 15.83 -4.19
N PHE A 287 4.27 15.14 -3.56
CA PHE A 287 2.85 15.17 -3.89
C PHE A 287 2.04 15.55 -2.65
N TRP A 288 0.89 16.14 -2.86
CA TRP A 288 -0.12 16.34 -1.81
C TRP A 288 -1.49 16.00 -2.37
N GLN A 289 -2.37 15.55 -1.50
CA GLN A 289 -3.71 15.06 -1.84
C GLN A 289 -4.66 15.28 -0.66
N THR A 290 -5.95 15.41 -0.92
CA THR A 290 -6.96 15.63 0.11
C THR A 290 -7.63 14.36 0.61
N ALA A 291 -7.68 13.32 -0.23
CA ALA A 291 -8.09 11.98 0.20
C ALA A 291 -6.98 11.29 1.03
N PRO A 292 -7.32 10.28 1.85
CA PRO A 292 -6.36 9.55 2.67
C PRO A 292 -5.14 9.04 1.89
N LEU A 293 -3.98 9.01 2.55
CA LEU A 293 -2.73 8.56 1.97
C LEU A 293 -2.68 7.05 1.74
N THR A 294 -3.48 6.27 2.47
CA THR A 294 -3.71 4.83 2.28
C THR A 294 -5.18 4.51 2.39
N MET A 295 -5.59 3.38 1.81
CA MET A 295 -6.96 2.88 1.89
C MET A 295 -7.09 1.64 2.79
N ASP A 296 -6.15 1.43 3.71
CA ASP A 296 -6.10 0.25 4.58
C ASP A 296 -7.27 0.17 5.57
N PHE A 297 -7.90 1.30 5.85
CA PHE A 297 -9.07 1.40 6.73
C PHE A 297 -10.36 0.84 6.11
N LEU A 298 -10.41 0.63 4.79
CA LEU A 298 -11.62 0.23 4.08
C LEU A 298 -12.20 -1.10 4.56
N SER A 299 -11.36 -2.05 5.00
CA SER A 299 -11.84 -3.30 5.59
C SER A 299 -12.73 -3.11 6.83
N SER A 300 -12.51 -2.01 7.57
CA SER A 300 -13.34 -1.65 8.73
C SER A 300 -14.66 -1.00 8.29
N VAL A 301 -14.63 -0.20 7.21
CA VAL A 301 -15.82 0.39 6.61
C VAL A 301 -16.69 -0.68 5.96
N GLU A 302 -16.08 -1.61 5.22
CA GLU A 302 -16.75 -2.76 4.60
C GLU A 302 -17.57 -3.56 5.62
N ARG A 303 -16.95 -3.96 6.73
CA ARG A 303 -17.64 -4.69 7.81
C ARG A 303 -18.82 -3.93 8.40
N LYS A 304 -18.75 -2.60 8.42
CA LYS A 304 -19.87 -1.76 8.89
C LYS A 304 -21.03 -1.77 7.90
N LEU A 305 -20.74 -1.89 6.61
CA LEU A 305 -21.71 -1.80 5.50
C LEU A 305 -22.16 -3.18 4.96
N GLU A 306 -21.64 -4.30 5.46
CA GLU A 306 -21.86 -5.65 4.91
C GLU A 306 -23.34 -6.05 4.77
N LYS A 307 -24.24 -5.42 5.55
CA LYS A 307 -25.68 -5.66 5.49
C LYS A 307 -26.39 -4.96 4.32
N ASN A 308 -25.72 -4.03 3.66
CA ASN A 308 -26.25 -3.25 2.56
C ASN A 308 -25.77 -3.87 1.23
N SER A 309 -26.42 -4.97 0.81
CA SER A 309 -25.97 -5.77 -0.33
C SER A 309 -25.93 -5.00 -1.64
N GLU A 310 -26.71 -3.93 -1.79
CA GLU A 310 -26.72 -3.05 -2.97
C GLU A 310 -25.43 -2.23 -3.15
N LEU A 311 -24.59 -2.16 -2.11
CA LEU A 311 -23.29 -1.48 -2.15
C LEU A 311 -22.18 -2.33 -2.75
N PHE A 312 -22.44 -3.62 -2.96
CA PHE A 312 -21.44 -4.62 -3.36
C PHE A 312 -21.89 -5.38 -4.60
N PHE A 313 -20.94 -5.89 -5.36
CA PHE A 313 -21.25 -6.88 -6.38
C PHE A 313 -21.84 -8.14 -5.75
N ALA A 314 -22.80 -8.75 -6.44
CA ALA A 314 -23.33 -10.04 -6.02
C ALA A 314 -22.18 -11.07 -5.89
N PRO A 315 -22.12 -11.85 -4.82
CA PRO A 315 -21.06 -12.84 -4.63
C PRO A 315 -21.06 -13.85 -5.79
N LEU A 316 -19.91 -14.04 -6.41
CA LEU A 316 -19.73 -15.06 -7.43
C LEU A 316 -19.63 -16.42 -6.76
N THR A 317 -20.60 -17.32 -7.09
CA THR A 317 -20.56 -18.72 -6.63
C THR A 317 -19.83 -19.56 -7.66
N PRO A 318 -18.63 -20.08 -7.33
CA PRO A 318 -17.86 -20.91 -8.24
C PRO A 318 -18.61 -22.19 -8.61
N GLN A 319 -18.67 -22.48 -9.92
CA GLN A 319 -19.37 -23.63 -10.44
C GLN A 319 -18.48 -24.88 -10.46
N LYS A 320 -19.11 -26.06 -10.54
CA LYS A 320 -18.38 -27.31 -10.75
C LYS A 320 -17.88 -27.34 -12.21
N SER A 321 -16.61 -27.72 -12.40
CA SER A 321 -16.11 -27.94 -13.76
C SER A 321 -16.77 -29.19 -14.36
N PRO A 322 -17.29 -29.09 -15.60
CA PRO A 322 -17.85 -30.27 -16.29
C PRO A 322 -16.77 -31.29 -16.68
N ALA A 323 -15.51 -30.88 -16.71
CA ALA A 323 -14.38 -31.76 -17.03
C ALA A 323 -13.94 -32.65 -15.86
N ILE A 324 -14.55 -32.49 -14.66
CA ILE A 324 -14.11 -33.17 -13.45
C ILE A 324 -15.27 -33.97 -12.81
N ASP A 325 -15.06 -35.27 -12.69
CA ASP A 325 -15.89 -36.12 -11.82
C ASP A 325 -15.43 -36.01 -10.37
N THR A 326 -16.27 -35.38 -9.54
CA THR A 326 -15.95 -35.16 -8.12
C THR A 326 -15.93 -36.45 -7.28
N LYS A 327 -16.37 -37.58 -7.81
CA LYS A 327 -16.38 -38.88 -7.14
C LYS A 327 -15.12 -39.71 -7.38
N ARG A 328 -14.34 -39.37 -8.41
CA ARG A 328 -13.11 -40.08 -8.79
C ARG A 328 -11.86 -39.31 -8.30
N PRO A 329 -10.77 -40.03 -7.98
CA PRO A 329 -9.47 -39.39 -7.68
C PRO A 329 -9.03 -38.45 -8.80
N MET A 330 -8.45 -37.30 -8.43
CA MET A 330 -8.00 -36.30 -9.40
C MET A 330 -6.81 -36.80 -10.22
N ILE A 331 -5.88 -37.52 -9.59
CA ILE A 331 -4.69 -38.09 -10.26
C ILE A 331 -5.09 -39.06 -11.38
N GLU A 332 -6.12 -39.88 -11.18
CA GLU A 332 -6.61 -40.79 -12.23
C GLU A 332 -7.18 -40.03 -13.43
N GLN A 333 -7.86 -38.93 -13.18
CA GLN A 333 -8.49 -38.13 -14.25
C GLN A 333 -7.45 -37.39 -15.07
N ILE A 334 -6.45 -36.76 -14.43
CA ILE A 334 -5.38 -36.04 -15.16
C ILE A 334 -4.45 -37.00 -15.95
N LYS A 335 -4.37 -38.30 -15.58
CA LYS A 335 -3.69 -39.30 -16.39
C LYS A 335 -4.43 -39.61 -17.70
N GLN A 336 -5.72 -39.31 -17.78
CA GLN A 336 -6.54 -39.58 -18.96
C GLN A 336 -6.59 -38.39 -19.92
N HIS A 337 -6.63 -37.18 -19.39
CA HIS A 337 -6.65 -35.93 -20.18
C HIS A 337 -6.22 -34.73 -19.35
N ASP A 338 -5.77 -33.68 -20.00
CA ASP A 338 -5.46 -32.39 -19.39
C ASP A 338 -6.72 -31.74 -18.86
N ILE A 339 -6.64 -31.13 -17.66
CA ILE A 339 -7.72 -30.41 -17.03
C ILE A 339 -7.34 -28.96 -16.88
N MET A 340 -8.18 -28.06 -17.42
CA MET A 340 -8.05 -26.63 -17.26
C MET A 340 -9.20 -26.10 -16.40
N LEU A 341 -8.87 -25.27 -15.41
CA LEU A 341 -9.85 -24.62 -14.53
C LEU A 341 -9.77 -23.10 -14.71
N ASN A 342 -10.93 -22.47 -14.83
CA ASN A 342 -11.06 -21.03 -15.02
C ASN A 342 -11.51 -20.37 -13.72
N TYR A 343 -10.56 -19.86 -12.92
CA TYR A 343 -10.86 -19.15 -11.69
C TYR A 343 -11.23 -17.69 -11.97
N PRO A 344 -12.15 -17.09 -11.18
CA PRO A 344 -12.91 -17.62 -10.03
C PRO A 344 -14.22 -18.32 -10.38
N TYR A 345 -14.48 -18.57 -11.66
CA TYR A 345 -15.77 -19.11 -12.13
C TYR A 345 -15.93 -20.59 -11.83
N GLU A 346 -14.84 -21.34 -11.84
CA GLU A 346 -14.84 -22.76 -11.46
C GLU A 346 -14.20 -22.95 -10.08
N ASN A 347 -14.63 -24.03 -9.40
CA ASN A 347 -14.29 -24.24 -7.99
C ASN A 347 -12.87 -24.74 -7.81
N ILE A 348 -12.03 -23.98 -7.11
CA ILE A 348 -10.64 -24.29 -6.80
C ILE A 348 -10.47 -25.54 -5.92
N ASN A 349 -11.50 -26.01 -5.21
CA ASN A 349 -11.39 -27.14 -4.31
C ASN A 349 -10.94 -28.42 -5.01
N GLN A 350 -11.17 -28.55 -6.31
CA GLN A 350 -10.69 -29.72 -7.07
C GLN A 350 -9.18 -29.71 -7.24
N PHE A 351 -8.59 -28.51 -7.42
CA PHE A 351 -7.15 -28.36 -7.44
C PHE A 351 -6.52 -28.59 -6.06
N ILE A 352 -7.16 -28.09 -4.99
CA ILE A 352 -6.71 -28.36 -3.61
C ILE A 352 -6.74 -29.87 -3.34
N ARG A 353 -7.81 -30.57 -3.75
CA ARG A 353 -7.92 -32.02 -3.63
C ARG A 353 -6.81 -32.74 -4.38
N LEU A 354 -6.45 -32.30 -5.59
CA LEU A 354 -5.30 -32.86 -6.31
C LEU A 354 -4.01 -32.76 -5.51
N LEU A 355 -3.75 -31.63 -4.88
CA LEU A 355 -2.55 -31.44 -4.05
C LEU A 355 -2.58 -32.31 -2.79
N GLU A 356 -3.75 -32.46 -2.16
CA GLU A 356 -3.94 -33.33 -1.00
C GLU A 356 -3.74 -34.81 -1.38
N GLU A 357 -4.33 -35.27 -2.50
CA GLU A 357 -4.10 -36.61 -3.04
C GLU A 357 -2.62 -36.83 -3.37
N ALA A 358 -1.96 -35.86 -4.00
CA ALA A 358 -0.55 -35.94 -4.35
C ALA A 358 0.36 -35.97 -3.10
N ALA A 359 0.00 -35.25 -2.05
CA ALA A 359 0.76 -35.25 -0.80
C ALA A 359 0.78 -36.63 -0.12
N GLU A 360 -0.30 -37.40 -0.23
CA GLU A 360 -0.47 -38.68 0.43
C GLU A 360 -0.10 -39.89 -0.47
N ASN A 361 -0.21 -39.75 -1.79
CA ASN A 361 0.06 -40.86 -2.72
C ASN A 361 1.56 -41.20 -2.77
N PRO A 362 1.96 -42.44 -2.44
CA PRO A 362 3.38 -42.86 -2.44
C PRO A 362 4.03 -42.85 -3.83
N ASP A 363 3.24 -42.94 -4.92
CA ASP A 363 3.75 -42.91 -6.29
C ASP A 363 4.12 -41.48 -6.75
N VAL A 364 3.71 -40.44 -6.01
CA VAL A 364 4.09 -39.05 -6.30
C VAL A 364 5.42 -38.75 -5.59
N VAL A 365 6.46 -38.52 -6.37
CA VAL A 365 7.83 -38.26 -5.88
C VAL A 365 8.08 -36.77 -5.69
N SER A 366 7.50 -35.93 -6.58
CA SER A 366 7.71 -34.47 -6.54
C SER A 366 6.48 -33.70 -6.97
N ILE A 367 6.36 -32.47 -6.44
CA ILE A 367 5.34 -31.49 -6.81
C ILE A 367 6.05 -30.21 -7.22
N LYS A 368 5.82 -29.76 -8.46
CA LYS A 368 6.33 -28.47 -8.97
C LYS A 368 5.17 -27.57 -9.30
N ILE A 369 5.14 -26.38 -8.70
CA ILE A 369 4.01 -25.44 -8.82
C ILE A 369 4.53 -24.00 -8.91
N THR A 370 3.91 -23.21 -9.79
CA THR A 370 4.12 -21.76 -9.84
C THR A 370 2.94 -21.05 -9.21
N LEU A 371 3.20 -20.26 -8.17
CA LEU A 371 2.20 -19.48 -7.45
C LEU A 371 2.45 -18.00 -7.67
N TYR A 372 1.43 -17.27 -8.12
CA TYR A 372 1.51 -15.82 -8.28
C TYR A 372 1.19 -15.10 -6.97
N ARG A 373 0.04 -15.43 -6.35
CA ARG A 373 -0.38 -14.95 -5.03
C ARG A 373 -1.13 -16.04 -4.31
N VAL A 374 -0.93 -16.11 -3.00
CA VAL A 374 -1.64 -17.05 -2.11
C VAL A 374 -2.25 -16.30 -0.93
N ALA A 375 -3.37 -16.80 -0.42
CA ALA A 375 -3.97 -16.29 0.80
C ALA A 375 -3.06 -16.51 2.01
N ARG A 376 -3.23 -15.72 3.07
CA ARG A 376 -2.43 -15.82 4.30
C ARG A 376 -2.50 -17.22 4.92
N ASP A 377 -3.72 -17.80 4.95
CA ASP A 377 -3.98 -19.16 5.47
C ASP A 377 -4.37 -20.08 4.31
N SER A 378 -3.44 -20.23 3.36
CA SER A 378 -3.69 -20.93 2.10
C SER A 378 -3.73 -22.44 2.29
N LYS A 379 -4.84 -23.09 1.93
CA LYS A 379 -4.95 -24.55 1.86
C LYS A 379 -3.95 -25.17 0.87
N ILE A 380 -3.57 -24.44 -0.16
CA ILE A 380 -2.53 -24.86 -1.12
C ILE A 380 -1.20 -25.01 -0.38
N ILE A 381 -0.78 -23.99 0.38
CA ILE A 381 0.46 -24.04 1.17
C ILE A 381 0.41 -25.18 2.18
N SER A 382 -0.72 -25.37 2.87
CA SER A 382 -0.88 -26.48 3.82
C SER A 382 -0.72 -27.85 3.18
N ALA A 383 -1.27 -28.05 1.97
CA ALA A 383 -1.12 -29.31 1.23
C ALA A 383 0.34 -29.53 0.76
N LEU A 384 1.01 -28.47 0.29
CA LEU A 384 2.42 -28.53 -0.12
C LEU A 384 3.36 -28.80 1.06
N THR A 385 3.11 -28.18 2.21
CA THR A 385 3.86 -28.47 3.45
C THR A 385 3.72 -29.93 3.85
N ARG A 386 2.48 -30.47 3.85
CA ARG A 386 2.23 -31.91 4.12
C ARG A 386 2.96 -32.82 3.12
N ALA A 387 3.01 -32.45 1.85
CA ALA A 387 3.74 -33.21 0.85
C ALA A 387 5.24 -33.27 1.17
N ALA A 388 5.85 -32.15 1.55
CA ALA A 388 7.26 -32.09 1.95
C ALA A 388 7.51 -32.88 3.24
N GLU A 389 6.63 -32.81 4.24
CA GLU A 389 6.70 -33.61 5.46
C GLU A 389 6.61 -35.12 5.18
N ASN A 390 5.85 -35.51 4.15
CA ASN A 390 5.78 -36.91 3.66
C ASN A 390 6.96 -37.31 2.78
N GLY A 391 8.04 -36.50 2.72
CA GLY A 391 9.28 -36.81 2.03
C GLY A 391 9.27 -36.58 0.52
N LYS A 392 8.32 -35.80 -0.01
CA LYS A 392 8.26 -35.45 -1.44
C LYS A 392 9.10 -34.21 -1.73
N ASP A 393 9.69 -34.16 -2.93
CA ASP A 393 10.38 -32.99 -3.43
C ASP A 393 9.34 -31.91 -3.86
N VAL A 394 9.32 -30.77 -3.19
CA VAL A 394 8.35 -29.68 -3.43
C VAL A 394 9.09 -28.42 -3.87
N LEU A 395 8.81 -27.97 -5.09
CA LEU A 395 9.37 -26.76 -5.67
C LEU A 395 8.25 -25.75 -5.98
#